data_4c5b684f357da7bbc8e9864f85a59d38
#
_entry.id   4c5b684f357da7bbc8e9864f85a59d38
#
_cell.length_a   1.000
_cell.length_b   1.000
_cell.length_c   1.000
_cell.angle_alpha   90.00
_cell.angle_beta   90.00
_cell.angle_gamma   90.00
#
_symmetry.space_group_name_H-M   'P 1'
#
loop_
_entity.id
_entity.type
_entity.pdbx_description
1 polymer ?
#
loop_
_entity_poly.entity_id
_entity_poly.type
_entity_poly.pdbx_seq_one_letter_code
_entity_poly.pdbx_strand_id
1 'polypeptide(L)'
;MLVKDRILNKIPGTPGIYLMKDKNNQILYIGKAKILKSRVRSYFQKSDSLLPRTRIMMKRVTDIDFITTSSEIEALILESNFIKKHQPRYNVLLKDDKHYPYIRLATDTDFPYLSIVRKVKKDGARYFGPYVMVKEVRETIRLIHKIFPFRESRDVLDGSFKRRPCLNFQMRRCTAPCAGKISKEYYNKIVQDVILFLKGRNDALVKYLSERMQKASDEFRFEDAAKLRDQIESVESVIKNQKIISTNMENQDVIVFYREGNNANVQILMIRNGKMSGNKSYKLAKLDGIDNDELISSFIKQYYADEPLLPQEILLSMDIEEKEIIAQWLSAKKKNKVLIQVPEKGRKKNLVKMAEENARFAFRKEEHGRTILEELKELLELRNMPKRIEAFDISNISGSMAVGASVLFVNGEPFKKGYRHFKIREIKGADDYSMTSQIVLRHYARLLDEKKELPHLVILDGGKGHLTAAAKVLEDLSLLKKIDVIA
;
A
#
# COMPACT_ATOMS: atom_id res chain seq x y z
N MET A 1 9.78 48.37 -16.11
CA MET A 1 9.32 47.14 -16.69
C MET A 1 8.77 46.24 -15.56
N LEU A 2 7.50 45.99 -15.52
CA LEU A 2 6.86 45.19 -14.46
C LEU A 2 7.48 43.77 -14.47
N VAL A 3 7.67 43.14 -13.32
CA VAL A 3 8.18 41.76 -13.16
C VAL A 3 7.47 40.80 -14.10
N LYS A 4 6.16 41.03 -14.32
CA LYS A 4 5.30 40.34 -15.27
C LYS A 4 5.84 40.31 -16.72
N ASP A 5 6.24 41.44 -17.26
CA ASP A 5 6.67 41.55 -18.68
C ASP A 5 8.01 40.88 -18.89
N ARG A 6 8.90 40.99 -17.90
CA ARG A 6 10.23 40.33 -17.93
C ARG A 6 10.10 38.80 -17.94
N ILE A 7 9.15 38.24 -17.20
CA ILE A 7 8.88 36.80 -17.12
C ILE A 7 8.20 36.30 -18.41
N LEU A 8 7.13 36.96 -18.84
CA LEU A 8 6.32 36.50 -19.98
C LEU A 8 7.04 36.55 -21.33
N ASN A 9 8.02 37.47 -21.50
CA ASN A 9 8.79 37.56 -22.74
C ASN A 9 9.79 36.41 -22.92
N LYS A 10 10.19 35.74 -21.85
CA LYS A 10 11.14 34.60 -21.90
C LYS A 10 10.46 33.27 -22.17
N ILE A 11 9.16 33.14 -21.95
CA ILE A 11 8.45 31.87 -21.97
C ILE A 11 8.04 31.52 -23.40
N PRO A 12 8.43 30.31 -23.92
CA PRO A 12 8.09 29.88 -25.25
C PRO A 12 6.62 29.42 -25.37
N GLY A 13 6.11 29.34 -26.60
CA GLY A 13 4.79 28.82 -26.93
C GLY A 13 4.70 27.30 -27.08
N THR A 14 5.67 26.55 -26.55
CA THR A 14 5.77 25.09 -26.68
C THR A 14 5.19 24.38 -25.43
N PRO A 15 4.93 23.07 -25.51
CA PRO A 15 4.61 22.27 -24.33
C PRO A 15 5.76 22.22 -23.33
N GLY A 16 5.43 22.05 -22.05
CA GLY A 16 6.45 21.94 -21.01
C GLY A 16 5.89 22.08 -19.59
N ILE A 17 6.79 22.17 -18.63
CA ILE A 17 6.48 22.46 -17.25
C ILE A 17 7.02 23.85 -16.85
N TYR A 18 6.34 24.47 -15.89
CA TYR A 18 6.78 25.72 -15.28
C TYR A 18 6.90 25.55 -13.77
N LEU A 19 7.91 26.21 -13.18
CA LEU A 19 8.27 26.14 -11.76
C LEU A 19 8.17 27.53 -11.17
N MET A 20 7.18 27.75 -10.32
CA MET A 20 7.01 29.03 -9.62
C MET A 20 7.87 29.05 -8.36
N LYS A 21 8.69 30.07 -8.20
CA LYS A 21 9.69 30.21 -7.14
C LYS A 21 9.45 31.45 -6.28
N ASP A 22 9.84 31.36 -5.01
CA ASP A 22 9.88 32.49 -4.09
C ASP A 22 11.22 33.23 -4.14
N LYS A 23 11.34 34.31 -3.31
CA LYS A 23 12.54 35.11 -3.17
C LYS A 23 13.80 34.33 -2.72
N ASN A 24 13.62 33.16 -2.13
CA ASN A 24 14.70 32.26 -1.68
C ASN A 24 15.01 31.18 -2.71
N ASN A 25 14.49 31.28 -3.94
CA ASN A 25 14.61 30.28 -5.01
C ASN A 25 13.94 28.93 -4.67
N GLN A 26 13.06 28.89 -3.66
CA GLN A 26 12.31 27.68 -3.29
C GLN A 26 11.13 27.50 -4.24
N ILE A 27 10.96 26.29 -4.76
CA ILE A 27 9.84 25.95 -5.65
C ILE A 27 8.54 25.89 -4.82
N LEU A 28 7.61 26.76 -5.15
CA LEU A 28 6.29 26.86 -4.53
C LEU A 28 5.25 25.98 -5.23
N TYR A 29 5.30 25.91 -6.56
CA TYR A 29 4.35 25.19 -7.40
C TYR A 29 5.00 24.73 -8.69
N ILE A 30 4.58 23.59 -9.19
CA ILE A 30 4.97 23.02 -10.48
C ILE A 30 3.69 22.71 -11.25
N GLY A 31 3.62 23.11 -12.51
CA GLY A 31 2.49 22.80 -13.38
C GLY A 31 2.94 22.52 -14.81
N LYS A 32 2.15 21.75 -15.53
CA LYS A 32 2.33 21.51 -16.97
C LYS A 32 1.51 22.48 -17.81
N ALA A 33 1.90 22.64 -19.05
CA ALA A 33 1.13 23.34 -20.04
C ALA A 33 1.33 22.76 -21.44
N LYS A 34 0.27 22.75 -22.24
CA LYS A 34 0.34 22.52 -23.69
C LYS A 34 1.00 23.70 -24.40
N ILE A 35 0.76 24.92 -23.90
CA ILE A 35 1.35 26.16 -24.36
C ILE A 35 1.80 26.94 -23.11
N LEU A 36 3.08 26.87 -22.76
CA LEU A 36 3.66 27.47 -21.56
C LEU A 36 3.31 28.96 -21.44
N LYS A 37 3.52 29.73 -22.48
CA LYS A 37 3.25 31.19 -22.50
C LYS A 37 1.80 31.53 -22.15
N SER A 38 0.85 30.81 -22.73
CA SER A 38 -0.59 31.02 -22.48
C SER A 38 -0.96 30.68 -21.04
N ARG A 39 -0.52 29.52 -20.56
CA ARG A 39 -0.81 29.06 -19.19
C ARG A 39 -0.19 29.96 -18.14
N VAL A 40 1.06 30.33 -18.27
CA VAL A 40 1.71 31.23 -17.31
C VAL A 40 1.07 32.61 -17.33
N ARG A 41 0.69 33.13 -18.51
CA ARG A 41 -0.03 34.42 -18.63
C ARG A 41 -1.35 34.40 -17.86
N SER A 42 -2.08 33.30 -17.79
CA SER A 42 -3.37 33.21 -17.08
C SER A 42 -3.27 33.52 -15.59
N TYR A 43 -2.12 33.25 -14.95
CA TYR A 43 -1.88 33.58 -13.54
C TYR A 43 -1.71 35.10 -13.29
N PHE A 44 -1.42 35.87 -14.32
CA PHE A 44 -1.24 37.32 -14.23
C PHE A 44 -2.46 38.11 -14.70
N GLN A 45 -3.60 37.45 -14.94
CA GLN A 45 -4.88 38.09 -15.20
C GLN A 45 -5.45 38.73 -13.92
N LYS A 46 -6.62 39.39 -14.03
CA LYS A 46 -7.21 40.10 -12.88
C LYS A 46 -7.31 39.19 -11.64
N SER A 47 -6.84 39.70 -10.52
CA SER A 47 -6.75 38.96 -9.24
C SER A 47 -8.05 38.31 -8.79
N ASP A 48 -9.20 38.88 -9.17
CA ASP A 48 -10.52 38.41 -8.73
C ASP A 48 -11.00 37.14 -9.42
N SER A 49 -10.39 36.79 -10.56
CA SER A 49 -10.69 35.53 -11.28
C SER A 49 -9.89 34.32 -10.77
N LEU A 50 -8.89 34.55 -9.91
CA LEU A 50 -8.03 33.48 -9.37
C LEU A 50 -8.60 32.91 -8.08
N LEU A 51 -8.53 31.60 -7.91
CA LEU A 51 -8.84 30.93 -6.66
C LEU A 51 -8.02 31.50 -5.50
N PRO A 52 -8.58 31.60 -4.28
CA PRO A 52 -7.92 32.24 -3.13
C PRO A 52 -6.48 31.73 -2.88
N ARG A 53 -6.27 30.42 -3.01
CA ARG A 53 -4.94 29.79 -2.84
C ARG A 53 -3.95 30.25 -3.91
N THR A 54 -4.37 30.27 -5.16
CA THR A 54 -3.55 30.72 -6.29
C THR A 54 -3.17 32.20 -6.13
N ARG A 55 -4.10 33.01 -5.63
CA ARG A 55 -3.85 34.41 -5.31
C ARG A 55 -2.79 34.59 -4.22
N ILE A 56 -2.88 33.78 -3.13
CA ILE A 56 -1.89 33.78 -2.05
C ILE A 56 -0.52 33.30 -2.55
N MET A 57 -0.51 32.25 -3.37
CA MET A 57 0.70 31.74 -3.99
C MET A 57 1.38 32.81 -4.87
N MET A 58 0.62 33.43 -5.77
CA MET A 58 1.15 34.44 -6.70
C MET A 58 1.72 35.68 -5.99
N LYS A 59 1.26 36.04 -4.80
CA LYS A 59 1.87 37.09 -3.97
C LYS A 59 3.27 36.72 -3.48
N ARG A 60 3.64 35.44 -3.45
CA ARG A 60 4.95 34.94 -3.01
C ARG A 60 5.88 34.61 -4.17
N VAL A 61 5.33 34.46 -5.37
CA VAL A 61 6.09 34.12 -6.57
C VAL A 61 6.89 35.34 -7.01
N THR A 62 8.22 35.19 -7.09
CA THR A 62 9.17 36.21 -7.55
C THR A 62 9.78 35.87 -8.89
N ASP A 63 9.86 34.57 -9.23
CA ASP A 63 10.44 34.11 -10.48
C ASP A 63 9.72 32.83 -10.98
N ILE A 64 9.84 32.57 -12.29
CA ILE A 64 9.24 31.40 -12.95
C ILE A 64 10.27 30.81 -13.90
N ASP A 65 10.72 29.60 -13.60
CA ASP A 65 11.51 28.79 -14.52
C ASP A 65 10.59 27.92 -15.36
N PHE A 66 11.09 27.43 -16.49
CA PHE A 66 10.36 26.48 -17.33
C PHE A 66 11.31 25.46 -17.97
N ILE A 67 10.76 24.31 -18.30
CA ILE A 67 11.43 23.25 -19.07
C ILE A 67 10.51 22.89 -20.21
N THR A 68 10.98 23.02 -21.45
CA THR A 68 10.24 22.67 -22.66
C THR A 68 10.30 21.17 -22.90
N THR A 69 9.24 20.62 -23.49
CA THR A 69 9.14 19.20 -23.86
C THR A 69 8.68 19.06 -25.30
N SER A 70 8.86 17.87 -25.88
CA SER A 70 8.45 17.59 -27.25
C SER A 70 6.94 17.35 -27.37
N SER A 71 6.28 16.96 -26.27
CA SER A 71 4.86 16.64 -26.23
C SER A 71 4.23 16.97 -24.88
N GLU A 72 2.90 17.07 -24.87
CA GLU A 72 2.13 17.27 -23.63
C GLU A 72 2.21 16.06 -22.69
N ILE A 73 2.32 14.84 -23.24
CA ILE A 73 2.51 13.61 -22.44
C ILE A 73 3.86 13.66 -21.71
N GLU A 74 4.91 14.11 -22.39
CA GLU A 74 6.22 14.28 -21.80
C GLU A 74 6.19 15.35 -20.68
N ALA A 75 5.48 16.46 -20.91
CA ALA A 75 5.25 17.47 -19.87
C ALA A 75 4.53 16.90 -18.64
N LEU A 76 3.51 16.06 -18.83
CA LEU A 76 2.76 15.42 -17.75
C LEU A 76 3.66 14.48 -16.91
N ILE A 77 4.49 13.68 -17.55
CA ILE A 77 5.45 12.80 -16.87
C ILE A 77 6.47 13.62 -16.07
N LEU A 78 7.01 14.66 -16.71
CA LEU A 78 8.01 15.53 -16.11
C LEU A 78 7.44 16.29 -14.90
N GLU A 79 6.22 16.83 -15.00
CA GLU A 79 5.48 17.46 -13.90
C GLU A 79 5.36 16.52 -12.69
N SER A 80 4.86 15.30 -12.91
CA SER A 80 4.69 14.31 -11.84
C SER A 80 6.02 13.97 -11.14
N ASN A 81 7.09 13.77 -11.92
CA ASN A 81 8.41 13.48 -11.39
C ASN A 81 9.00 14.64 -10.57
N PHE A 82 8.82 15.88 -11.06
CA PHE A 82 9.31 17.07 -10.37
C PHE A 82 8.50 17.35 -9.09
N ILE A 83 7.17 17.18 -9.10
CA ILE A 83 6.34 17.30 -7.89
C ILE A 83 6.81 16.30 -6.84
N LYS A 84 7.07 15.05 -7.22
CA LYS A 84 7.55 14.02 -6.31
C LYS A 84 8.93 14.34 -5.74
N LYS A 85 9.86 14.86 -6.57
CA LYS A 85 11.22 15.19 -6.18
C LYS A 85 11.28 16.40 -5.25
N HIS A 86 10.54 17.45 -5.56
CA HIS A 86 10.64 18.75 -4.88
C HIS A 86 9.56 18.97 -3.82
N GLN A 87 8.47 18.21 -3.84
CA GLN A 87 7.33 18.28 -2.91
C GLN A 87 6.85 19.72 -2.66
N PRO A 88 6.48 20.49 -3.70
CA PRO A 88 6.15 21.91 -3.57
C PRO A 88 4.93 22.11 -2.68
N ARG A 89 4.94 23.20 -1.90
CA ARG A 89 3.89 23.47 -0.92
C ARG A 89 2.49 23.63 -1.52
N TYR A 90 2.39 24.12 -2.75
CA TYR A 90 1.11 24.41 -3.42
C TYR A 90 0.68 23.34 -4.42
N ASN A 91 1.34 22.19 -4.50
CA ASN A 91 0.87 21.03 -5.24
C ASN A 91 0.13 20.04 -4.30
N VAL A 92 -0.72 19.21 -4.89
CA VAL A 92 -1.25 18.03 -4.20
C VAL A 92 -0.11 17.03 -4.03
N LEU A 93 0.12 16.56 -2.81
CA LEU A 93 1.19 15.61 -2.50
C LEU A 93 0.60 14.30 -2.01
N LEU A 94 0.93 13.22 -2.66
CA LEU A 94 0.60 11.87 -2.24
C LEU A 94 1.64 11.38 -1.22
N LYS A 95 1.25 11.30 0.05
CA LYS A 95 2.08 10.80 1.13
C LYS A 95 1.78 9.32 1.38
N ASP A 96 2.33 8.42 0.58
CA ASP A 96 2.28 7.00 0.89
C ASP A 96 3.55 6.27 0.42
N ASP A 97 4.31 5.73 1.39
CA ASP A 97 5.47 4.86 1.18
C ASP A 97 5.12 3.36 1.30
N LYS A 98 3.83 3.01 1.36
CA LYS A 98 3.42 1.61 1.53
C LYS A 98 3.60 0.84 0.23
N HIS A 99 4.68 0.09 0.14
CA HIS A 99 4.90 -0.87 -0.94
C HIS A 99 4.09 -2.15 -0.69
N TYR A 100 3.10 -2.39 -1.52
CA TYR A 100 2.27 -3.58 -1.47
C TYR A 100 3.02 -4.82 -1.93
N PRO A 101 2.73 -6.01 -1.37
CA PRO A 101 3.36 -7.24 -1.78
C PRO A 101 2.83 -7.74 -3.13
N TYR A 102 3.75 -8.32 -3.90
CA TYR A 102 3.49 -9.04 -5.15
C TYR A 102 3.99 -10.47 -5.02
N ILE A 103 3.37 -11.37 -5.76
CA ILE A 103 3.94 -12.70 -6.01
C ILE A 103 4.83 -12.57 -7.24
N ARG A 104 6.13 -12.82 -7.07
CA ARG A 104 7.10 -12.95 -8.16
C ARG A 104 7.27 -14.41 -8.51
N LEU A 105 7.00 -14.77 -9.74
CA LEU A 105 7.34 -16.05 -10.35
C LEU A 105 8.63 -15.87 -11.14
N ALA A 106 9.69 -16.52 -10.71
CA ALA A 106 11.05 -16.37 -11.25
C ALA A 106 11.21 -17.08 -12.60
N THR A 107 10.47 -16.60 -13.63
CA THR A 107 10.55 -17.14 -15.02
C THR A 107 11.87 -16.83 -15.72
N ASP A 108 12.73 -16.07 -15.08
CA ASP A 108 14.13 -15.79 -15.45
C ASP A 108 15.08 -16.93 -15.12
N THR A 109 14.59 -18.04 -14.55
CA THR A 109 15.38 -19.25 -14.20
C THR A 109 14.82 -20.48 -14.88
N ASP A 110 15.67 -21.51 -15.06
CA ASP A 110 15.29 -22.78 -15.69
C ASP A 110 14.19 -23.54 -14.93
N PHE A 111 14.18 -23.42 -13.62
CA PHE A 111 13.16 -23.97 -12.75
C PHE A 111 12.55 -22.86 -11.90
N PRO A 112 11.51 -22.15 -12.38
CA PRO A 112 10.87 -21.06 -11.68
C PRO A 112 10.40 -21.39 -10.27
N TYR A 113 10.40 -20.38 -9.39
CA TYR A 113 9.90 -20.48 -8.02
C TYR A 113 9.10 -19.23 -7.65
N LEU A 114 8.29 -19.33 -6.60
CA LEU A 114 7.48 -18.22 -6.10
C LEU A 114 8.20 -17.49 -4.96
N SER A 115 8.12 -16.17 -4.97
CA SER A 115 8.62 -15.31 -3.90
C SER A 115 7.71 -14.12 -3.67
N ILE A 116 7.74 -13.58 -2.45
CA ILE A 116 7.02 -12.36 -2.09
C ILE A 116 7.99 -11.20 -2.23
N VAL A 117 7.63 -10.22 -3.03
CA VAL A 117 8.41 -9.01 -3.24
C VAL A 117 7.54 -7.78 -3.07
N ARG A 118 8.15 -6.63 -2.77
CA ARG A 118 7.44 -5.34 -2.66
C ARG A 118 7.76 -4.39 -3.81
N LYS A 119 8.77 -4.71 -4.61
CA LYS A 119 9.15 -3.93 -5.80
C LYS A 119 9.14 -4.84 -7.01
N VAL A 120 8.50 -4.40 -8.08
CA VAL A 120 8.55 -5.05 -9.38
C VAL A 120 9.82 -4.59 -10.08
N LYS A 121 10.58 -5.53 -10.64
CA LYS A 121 11.81 -5.28 -11.42
C LYS A 121 11.59 -5.66 -12.88
N LYS A 122 12.39 -5.10 -13.77
CA LYS A 122 12.45 -5.52 -15.17
C LYS A 122 13.51 -6.63 -15.31
N ASP A 123 13.22 -7.79 -14.76
CA ASP A 123 14.16 -8.92 -14.65
C ASP A 123 13.69 -10.19 -15.41
N GLY A 124 12.70 -10.06 -16.30
CA GLY A 124 12.14 -11.20 -17.04
C GLY A 124 11.21 -12.09 -16.21
N ALA A 125 11.10 -11.89 -14.89
CA ALA A 125 10.16 -12.58 -14.04
C ALA A 125 8.72 -12.11 -14.26
N ARG A 126 7.74 -12.93 -13.89
CA ARG A 126 6.33 -12.53 -13.89
C ARG A 126 5.89 -12.13 -12.50
N TYR A 127 5.09 -11.06 -12.44
CA TYR A 127 4.58 -10.48 -11.20
C TYR A 127 3.06 -10.52 -11.18
N PHE A 128 2.49 -10.89 -10.03
CA PHE A 128 1.05 -10.97 -9.80
C PHE A 128 0.69 -10.18 -8.56
N GLY A 129 -0.39 -9.43 -8.60
CA GLY A 129 -0.84 -8.52 -7.55
C GLY A 129 -1.22 -7.15 -8.09
N PRO A 130 -1.19 -6.08 -7.31
CA PRO A 130 -0.79 -6.04 -5.89
C PRO A 130 -1.79 -6.71 -4.96
N TYR A 131 -1.31 -7.22 -3.82
CA TYR A 131 -2.13 -7.74 -2.74
C TYR A 131 -2.14 -6.76 -1.58
N VAL A 132 -3.27 -6.66 -0.85
CA VAL A 132 -3.38 -5.72 0.27
C VAL A 132 -2.60 -6.19 1.50
N MET A 133 -2.66 -7.49 1.79
CA MET A 133 -2.01 -8.06 2.97
C MET A 133 -1.02 -9.17 2.62
N VAL A 134 0.13 -9.16 3.29
CA VAL A 134 1.13 -10.24 3.16
C VAL A 134 0.56 -11.60 3.56
N LYS A 135 -0.44 -11.64 4.46
CA LYS A 135 -1.12 -12.86 4.87
C LYS A 135 -1.81 -13.53 3.67
N GLU A 136 -2.57 -12.78 2.89
CA GLU A 136 -3.25 -13.26 1.67
C GLU A 136 -2.27 -13.83 0.65
N VAL A 137 -1.14 -13.14 0.44
CA VAL A 137 -0.08 -13.62 -0.45
C VAL A 137 0.48 -14.96 0.01
N ARG A 138 0.74 -15.09 1.32
CA ARG A 138 1.25 -16.35 1.89
C ARG A 138 0.23 -17.49 1.78
N GLU A 139 -1.03 -17.20 2.00
CA GLU A 139 -2.12 -18.18 1.84
C GLU A 139 -2.25 -18.63 0.38
N THR A 140 -2.19 -17.69 -0.57
CA THR A 140 -2.19 -18.00 -2.00
C THR A 140 -0.99 -18.89 -2.39
N ILE A 141 0.22 -18.56 -1.94
CA ILE A 141 1.40 -19.37 -2.22
C ILE A 141 1.29 -20.77 -1.58
N ARG A 142 0.83 -20.87 -0.34
CA ARG A 142 0.59 -22.17 0.31
C ARG A 142 -0.42 -23.02 -0.46
N LEU A 143 -1.47 -22.40 -0.96
CA LEU A 143 -2.48 -23.06 -1.76
C LEU A 143 -1.90 -23.58 -3.07
N ILE A 144 -1.07 -22.79 -3.76
CA ILE A 144 -0.37 -23.21 -4.97
C ILE A 144 0.50 -24.42 -4.69
N HIS A 145 1.28 -24.42 -3.62
CA HIS A 145 2.11 -25.57 -3.23
C HIS A 145 1.31 -26.80 -2.79
N LYS A 146 0.06 -26.63 -2.37
CA LYS A 146 -0.83 -27.74 -2.07
C LYS A 146 -1.42 -28.37 -3.35
N ILE A 147 -1.75 -27.56 -4.34
CA ILE A 147 -2.39 -27.99 -5.60
C ILE A 147 -1.34 -28.50 -6.60
N PHE A 148 -0.25 -27.76 -6.75
CA PHE A 148 0.78 -28.04 -7.76
C PHE A 148 2.08 -28.49 -7.09
N PRO A 149 2.73 -29.56 -7.59
CA PRO A 149 4.00 -30.06 -7.06
C PRO A 149 5.17 -29.13 -7.48
N PHE A 150 5.13 -27.90 -6.99
CA PHE A 150 6.01 -26.81 -7.36
C PHE A 150 7.11 -26.60 -6.31
N ARG A 151 8.34 -26.26 -6.70
CA ARG A 151 9.43 -26.09 -5.74
C ARG A 151 9.24 -24.88 -4.82
N GLU A 152 9.56 -25.06 -3.53
CA GLU A 152 9.56 -24.00 -2.53
C GLU A 152 10.95 -23.35 -2.37
N SER A 153 12.03 -24.11 -2.63
CA SER A 153 13.40 -23.59 -2.49
C SER A 153 13.68 -22.48 -3.50
N ARG A 154 14.45 -21.49 -3.04
CA ARG A 154 14.88 -20.35 -3.84
C ARG A 154 16.32 -20.46 -4.31
N ASP A 155 16.95 -21.60 -4.06
CA ASP A 155 18.33 -21.83 -4.42
C ASP A 155 18.54 -21.70 -5.93
N VAL A 156 19.68 -21.19 -6.32
CA VAL A 156 20.10 -21.22 -7.73
C VAL A 156 20.42 -22.65 -8.08
N LEU A 157 19.80 -23.16 -9.13
CA LEU A 157 20.08 -24.50 -9.65
C LEU A 157 21.04 -24.34 -10.82
N ASP A 158 22.29 -24.77 -10.59
CA ASP A 158 23.41 -24.68 -11.56
C ASP A 158 23.50 -25.90 -12.49
N GLY A 159 22.49 -26.77 -12.44
CA GLY A 159 22.47 -28.02 -13.22
C GLY A 159 23.33 -29.16 -12.64
N SER A 160 24.01 -28.96 -11.53
CA SER A 160 24.87 -29.99 -10.93
C SER A 160 24.11 -31.16 -10.30
N PHE A 161 22.81 -31.04 -10.06
CA PHE A 161 21.88 -32.08 -9.52
C PHE A 161 22.42 -32.95 -8.37
N LYS A 162 23.43 -32.47 -7.64
CA LYS A 162 24.11 -33.23 -6.57
C LYS A 162 23.32 -33.36 -5.27
N ARG A 163 22.13 -32.71 -5.17
CA ARG A 163 21.34 -32.69 -3.95
C ARG A 163 20.46 -33.94 -3.83
N ARG A 164 20.33 -34.46 -2.61
CA ARG A 164 19.31 -35.48 -2.31
C ARG A 164 17.92 -34.81 -2.30
N PRO A 165 16.88 -35.54 -2.80
CA PRO A 165 15.50 -35.06 -2.68
C PRO A 165 15.13 -34.74 -1.23
N CYS A 166 14.52 -33.63 -0.99
CA CYS A 166 14.07 -33.19 0.34
C CYS A 166 12.69 -33.79 0.71
N LEU A 167 12.23 -33.53 1.95
CA LEU A 167 10.95 -34.01 2.46
C LEU A 167 9.76 -33.63 1.56
N ASN A 168 9.78 -32.45 0.95
CA ASN A 168 8.70 -32.00 0.03
C ASN A 168 8.56 -32.92 -1.19
N PHE A 169 9.64 -33.54 -1.65
CA PHE A 169 9.56 -34.54 -2.71
C PHE A 169 8.90 -35.83 -2.20
N GLN A 170 9.29 -36.31 -1.02
CA GLN A 170 8.68 -37.48 -0.40
C GLN A 170 7.19 -37.31 -0.14
N MET A 171 6.78 -36.07 0.28
CA MET A 171 5.38 -35.70 0.46
C MET A 171 4.62 -35.38 -0.86
N ARG A 172 5.25 -35.59 -2.02
CA ARG A 172 4.71 -35.28 -3.36
C ARG A 172 4.31 -33.80 -3.56
N ARG A 173 4.86 -32.88 -2.76
CA ARG A 173 4.64 -31.44 -2.86
C ARG A 173 5.62 -30.72 -3.79
N CYS A 174 6.68 -31.42 -4.21
CA CYS A 174 7.69 -30.90 -5.12
C CYS A 174 8.19 -32.02 -6.03
N THR A 175 8.50 -31.69 -7.26
CA THR A 175 9.07 -32.63 -8.25
C THR A 175 10.59 -32.80 -8.16
N ALA A 176 11.24 -32.19 -7.16
CA ALA A 176 12.68 -32.21 -6.92
C ALA A 176 13.55 -31.87 -8.14
N PRO A 177 13.36 -30.71 -8.80
CA PRO A 177 14.24 -30.31 -9.90
C PRO A 177 15.70 -30.12 -9.43
N CYS A 178 15.93 -29.81 -8.15
CA CYS A 178 17.28 -29.73 -7.55
C CYS A 178 18.02 -31.03 -7.47
N ALA A 179 17.32 -32.15 -7.62
CA ALA A 179 17.90 -33.51 -7.65
C ALA A 179 17.75 -34.17 -9.04
N GLY A 180 17.44 -33.42 -10.09
CA GLY A 180 17.30 -33.93 -11.45
C GLY A 180 16.14 -34.91 -11.65
N LYS A 181 15.13 -34.90 -10.78
CA LYS A 181 14.01 -35.87 -10.86
C LYS A 181 12.92 -35.48 -11.85
N ILE A 182 13.06 -34.33 -12.51
CA ILE A 182 12.11 -33.84 -13.52
C ILE A 182 12.87 -33.10 -14.62
N SER A 183 12.41 -33.23 -15.88
CA SER A 183 12.94 -32.45 -17.00
C SER A 183 12.42 -31.02 -16.97
N LYS A 184 13.14 -30.10 -17.60
CA LYS A 184 12.75 -28.67 -17.72
C LYS A 184 11.41 -28.52 -18.45
N GLU A 185 11.17 -29.31 -19.50
CA GLU A 185 9.94 -29.28 -20.29
C GLU A 185 8.73 -29.67 -19.44
N TYR A 186 8.89 -30.74 -18.62
CA TYR A 186 7.81 -31.20 -17.74
C TYR A 186 7.53 -30.20 -16.60
N TYR A 187 8.59 -29.63 -16.03
CA TYR A 187 8.46 -28.60 -15.00
C TYR A 187 7.77 -27.33 -15.55
N ASN A 188 8.08 -26.94 -16.78
CA ASN A 188 7.43 -25.79 -17.44
C ASN A 188 5.93 -25.97 -17.63
N LYS A 189 5.43 -27.21 -17.80
CA LYS A 189 3.96 -27.46 -17.84
C LYS A 189 3.33 -27.10 -16.48
N ILE A 190 3.97 -27.47 -15.37
CA ILE A 190 3.49 -27.09 -14.02
C ILE A 190 3.55 -25.57 -13.85
N VAL A 191 4.59 -24.91 -14.36
CA VAL A 191 4.72 -23.45 -14.35
C VAL A 191 3.55 -22.78 -15.08
N GLN A 192 3.14 -23.31 -16.24
CA GLN A 192 1.99 -22.78 -16.99
C GLN A 192 0.67 -22.96 -16.21
N ASP A 193 0.48 -24.10 -15.54
CA ASP A 193 -0.68 -24.35 -14.69
C ASP A 193 -0.76 -23.31 -13.56
N VAL A 194 0.37 -23.04 -12.89
CA VAL A 194 0.49 -22.00 -11.85
C VAL A 194 0.20 -20.62 -12.42
N ILE A 195 0.67 -20.30 -13.62
CA ILE A 195 0.39 -19.01 -14.28
C ILE A 195 -1.10 -18.85 -14.58
N LEU A 196 -1.78 -19.89 -15.09
CA LEU A 196 -3.22 -19.86 -15.35
C LEU A 196 -4.00 -19.64 -14.06
N PHE A 197 -3.63 -20.33 -12.98
CA PHE A 197 -4.22 -20.16 -11.67
C PHE A 197 -4.05 -18.72 -11.13
N LEU A 198 -2.83 -18.19 -11.15
CA LEU A 198 -2.55 -16.82 -10.71
C LEU A 198 -3.20 -15.74 -11.56
N LYS A 199 -3.44 -16.03 -12.86
CA LYS A 199 -4.22 -15.16 -13.75
C LYS A 199 -5.73 -15.27 -13.53
N GLY A 200 -6.20 -16.13 -12.64
CA GLY A 200 -7.62 -16.35 -12.39
C GLY A 200 -8.36 -17.05 -13.54
N ARG A 201 -7.65 -17.56 -14.54
CA ARG A 201 -8.23 -18.34 -15.66
C ARG A 201 -8.53 -19.77 -15.22
N ASN A 202 -9.30 -19.88 -14.14
CA ASN A 202 -9.52 -21.16 -13.47
C ASN A 202 -10.34 -22.11 -14.36
N ASP A 203 -11.32 -21.62 -15.14
CA ASP A 203 -12.09 -22.44 -16.07
C ASP A 203 -11.21 -23.04 -17.17
N ALA A 204 -10.30 -22.23 -17.74
CA ALA A 204 -9.34 -22.71 -18.71
C ALA A 204 -8.35 -23.71 -18.09
N LEU A 205 -7.97 -23.50 -16.83
CA LEU A 205 -7.10 -24.41 -16.08
C LEU A 205 -7.82 -25.74 -15.81
N VAL A 206 -9.06 -25.73 -15.34
CA VAL A 206 -9.87 -26.93 -15.10
C VAL A 206 -10.03 -27.72 -16.40
N LYS A 207 -10.39 -27.05 -17.50
CA LYS A 207 -10.50 -27.69 -18.81
C LYS A 207 -9.19 -28.36 -19.23
N TYR A 208 -8.07 -27.64 -19.12
CA TYR A 208 -6.75 -28.16 -19.48
C TYR A 208 -6.32 -29.35 -18.60
N LEU A 209 -6.58 -29.28 -17.30
CA LEU A 209 -6.32 -30.39 -16.37
C LEU A 209 -7.21 -31.59 -16.69
N SER A 210 -8.49 -31.38 -17.04
CA SER A 210 -9.43 -32.45 -17.41
C SER A 210 -9.00 -33.16 -18.69
N GLU A 211 -8.55 -32.44 -19.71
CA GLU A 211 -8.01 -33.00 -20.96
C GLU A 211 -6.77 -33.89 -20.66
N ARG A 212 -5.87 -33.42 -19.78
CA ARG A 212 -4.69 -34.19 -19.35
C ARG A 212 -5.06 -35.42 -18.53
N MET A 213 -6.08 -35.30 -17.68
CA MET A 213 -6.60 -36.41 -16.86
C MET A 213 -7.16 -37.52 -17.77
N GLN A 214 -7.98 -37.14 -18.77
CA GLN A 214 -8.55 -38.09 -19.72
C GLN A 214 -7.43 -38.79 -20.52
N LYS A 215 -6.47 -38.03 -21.05
CA LYS A 215 -5.32 -38.62 -21.76
C LYS A 215 -4.50 -39.58 -20.90
N ALA A 216 -4.28 -39.27 -19.62
CA ALA A 216 -3.57 -40.16 -18.69
C ALA A 216 -4.37 -41.43 -18.42
N SER A 217 -5.71 -41.34 -18.34
CA SER A 217 -6.60 -42.49 -18.23
C SER A 217 -6.57 -43.39 -19.46
N ASP A 218 -6.63 -42.79 -20.65
CA ASP A 218 -6.59 -43.53 -21.95
C ASP A 218 -5.26 -44.25 -22.15
N GLU A 219 -4.18 -43.70 -21.59
CA GLU A 219 -2.83 -44.29 -21.56
C GLU A 219 -2.62 -45.25 -20.37
N PHE A 220 -3.68 -45.64 -19.65
CA PHE A 220 -3.67 -46.51 -18.46
C PHE A 220 -2.77 -46.02 -17.30
N ARG A 221 -2.45 -44.72 -17.24
CA ARG A 221 -1.66 -44.09 -16.17
C ARG A 221 -2.61 -43.59 -15.06
N PHE A 222 -3.31 -44.52 -14.41
CA PHE A 222 -4.38 -44.22 -13.45
C PHE A 222 -3.93 -43.41 -12.23
N GLU A 223 -2.70 -43.58 -11.73
CA GLU A 223 -2.18 -42.76 -10.63
C GLU A 223 -2.00 -41.31 -11.02
N ASP A 224 -1.60 -41.03 -12.26
CA ASP A 224 -1.44 -39.68 -12.77
C ASP A 224 -2.82 -39.04 -13.02
N ALA A 225 -3.78 -39.81 -13.53
CA ALA A 225 -5.17 -39.37 -13.69
C ALA A 225 -5.79 -39.02 -12.33
N ALA A 226 -5.59 -39.82 -11.29
CA ALA A 226 -6.08 -39.56 -9.94
C ALA A 226 -5.47 -38.25 -9.35
N LYS A 227 -4.18 -38.00 -9.53
CA LYS A 227 -3.53 -36.75 -9.10
C LYS A 227 -4.16 -35.52 -9.78
N LEU A 228 -4.43 -35.61 -11.08
CA LEU A 228 -5.06 -34.53 -11.87
C LEU A 228 -6.49 -34.28 -11.41
N ARG A 229 -7.27 -35.34 -11.10
CA ARG A 229 -8.61 -35.22 -10.51
C ARG A 229 -8.58 -34.45 -9.18
N ASP A 230 -7.67 -34.82 -8.27
CA ASP A 230 -7.54 -34.17 -6.96
C ASP A 230 -7.11 -32.69 -7.10
N GLN A 231 -6.29 -32.37 -8.12
CA GLN A 231 -5.95 -30.98 -8.48
C GLN A 231 -7.19 -30.21 -8.96
N ILE A 232 -8.01 -30.80 -9.83
CA ILE A 232 -9.26 -30.19 -10.33
C ILE A 232 -10.19 -29.87 -9.17
N GLU A 233 -10.47 -30.85 -8.28
CA GLU A 233 -11.31 -30.65 -7.11
C GLU A 233 -10.80 -29.50 -6.20
N SER A 234 -9.48 -29.43 -6.01
CA SER A 234 -8.85 -28.36 -5.24
C SER A 234 -9.04 -26.99 -5.88
N VAL A 235 -8.88 -26.88 -7.20
CA VAL A 235 -9.10 -25.62 -7.95
C VAL A 235 -10.58 -25.22 -7.89
N GLU A 236 -11.51 -26.14 -8.12
CA GLU A 236 -12.95 -25.88 -8.06
C GLU A 236 -13.42 -25.44 -6.65
N SER A 237 -12.88 -26.03 -5.59
CA SER A 237 -13.15 -25.60 -4.22
C SER A 237 -12.75 -24.15 -3.97
N VAL A 238 -11.63 -23.71 -4.56
CA VAL A 238 -11.19 -22.31 -4.50
C VAL A 238 -12.13 -21.37 -5.25
N ILE A 239 -12.60 -21.80 -6.43
CA ILE A 239 -13.55 -21.03 -7.26
C ILE A 239 -14.85 -20.80 -6.49
N LYS A 240 -15.41 -21.84 -5.87
CA LYS A 240 -16.67 -21.77 -5.12
C LYS A 240 -16.61 -20.79 -3.94
N ASN A 241 -15.46 -20.66 -3.30
CA ASN A 241 -15.27 -19.81 -2.12
C ASN A 241 -14.92 -18.33 -2.45
N GLN A 242 -14.72 -17.98 -3.72
CA GLN A 242 -14.37 -16.63 -4.13
C GLN A 242 -15.61 -15.87 -4.63
N LYS A 243 -15.95 -14.73 -3.98
CA LYS A 243 -16.95 -13.79 -4.51
C LYS A 243 -16.49 -13.22 -5.86
N ILE A 244 -17.11 -13.65 -6.94
CA ILE A 244 -16.88 -13.13 -8.28
C ILE A 244 -17.61 -11.80 -8.42
N ILE A 245 -16.86 -10.72 -8.68
CA ILE A 245 -17.43 -9.39 -8.93
C ILE A 245 -17.73 -9.20 -10.42
N SER A 246 -17.03 -9.87 -11.33
CA SER A 246 -17.23 -9.79 -12.76
C SER A 246 -17.05 -11.13 -13.48
N THR A 247 -18.00 -11.45 -14.39
CA THR A 247 -17.89 -12.59 -15.29
C THR A 247 -16.86 -12.35 -16.43
N ASN A 248 -16.56 -11.07 -16.75
CA ASN A 248 -15.72 -10.69 -17.89
C ASN A 248 -14.22 -10.66 -17.63
N MET A 249 -13.73 -11.19 -16.52
CA MET A 249 -12.29 -11.22 -16.17
C MET A 249 -11.54 -9.89 -16.38
N GLU A 250 -12.22 -8.76 -16.24
CA GLU A 250 -11.67 -7.43 -16.45
C GLU A 250 -10.71 -7.03 -15.32
N ASN A 251 -9.65 -6.32 -15.73
CA ASN A 251 -8.74 -5.66 -14.79
C ASN A 251 -9.11 -4.19 -14.69
N GLN A 252 -9.76 -3.82 -13.58
CA GLN A 252 -10.30 -2.48 -13.36
C GLN A 252 -9.78 -1.91 -12.04
N ASP A 253 -9.58 -0.60 -12.01
CA ASP A 253 -9.39 0.16 -10.79
C ASP A 253 -10.53 1.16 -10.66
N VAL A 254 -11.18 1.19 -9.49
CA VAL A 254 -12.22 2.16 -9.18
C VAL A 254 -11.61 3.20 -8.24
N ILE A 255 -11.50 4.44 -8.70
CA ILE A 255 -10.91 5.54 -7.95
C ILE A 255 -12.00 6.53 -7.61
N VAL A 256 -12.23 6.70 -6.32
CA VAL A 256 -13.22 7.63 -5.78
C VAL A 256 -12.60 8.43 -4.65
N PHE A 257 -13.28 9.49 -4.22
CA PHE A 257 -12.87 10.26 -3.06
C PHE A 257 -14.07 10.71 -2.24
N TYR A 258 -13.81 10.95 -0.98
CA TYR A 258 -14.69 11.68 -0.08
C TYR A 258 -13.90 12.85 0.50
N ARG A 259 -14.49 14.05 0.44
CA ARG A 259 -13.86 15.29 0.88
C ARG A 259 -14.75 16.01 1.88
N GLU A 260 -14.16 16.53 2.94
CA GLU A 260 -14.80 17.41 3.91
C GLU A 260 -13.80 18.51 4.29
N GLY A 261 -14.16 19.74 4.00
CA GLY A 261 -13.28 20.90 4.19
C GLY A 261 -11.94 20.74 3.43
N ASN A 262 -10.85 20.82 4.17
CA ASN A 262 -9.48 20.79 3.64
C ASN A 262 -8.84 19.39 3.62
N ASN A 263 -9.61 18.36 3.95
CA ASN A 263 -9.16 16.99 3.97
C ASN A 263 -9.96 16.13 3.00
N ALA A 264 -9.32 15.16 2.38
CA ALA A 264 -9.99 14.17 1.57
C ALA A 264 -9.39 12.78 1.79
N ASN A 265 -10.20 11.76 1.54
CA ASN A 265 -9.78 10.37 1.46
C ASN A 265 -10.05 9.87 0.05
N VAL A 266 -8.98 9.50 -0.67
CA VAL A 266 -9.09 8.85 -1.97
C VAL A 266 -9.02 7.35 -1.77
N GLN A 267 -9.99 6.64 -2.34
CA GLN A 267 -10.13 5.19 -2.25
C GLN A 267 -9.89 4.56 -3.62
N ILE A 268 -9.08 3.51 -3.67
CA ILE A 268 -8.90 2.68 -4.85
C ILE A 268 -9.39 1.27 -4.55
N LEU A 269 -10.37 0.78 -5.31
CA LEU A 269 -10.72 -0.64 -5.35
C LEU A 269 -10.06 -1.26 -6.57
N MET A 270 -9.23 -2.26 -6.34
CA MET A 270 -8.54 -2.98 -7.41
C MET A 270 -9.29 -4.27 -7.73
N ILE A 271 -9.74 -4.40 -8.99
CA ILE A 271 -10.36 -5.58 -9.53
C ILE A 271 -9.38 -6.22 -10.50
N ARG A 272 -9.05 -7.47 -10.28
CA ARG A 272 -8.15 -8.24 -11.16
C ARG A 272 -8.82 -9.55 -11.53
N ASN A 273 -8.90 -9.82 -12.83
CA ASN A 273 -9.59 -11.00 -13.37
C ASN A 273 -11.04 -11.12 -12.85
N GLY A 274 -11.76 -10.01 -12.79
CA GLY A 274 -13.15 -9.96 -12.32
C GLY A 274 -13.33 -10.11 -10.80
N LYS A 275 -12.27 -10.25 -10.02
CA LYS A 275 -12.31 -10.43 -8.55
C LYS A 275 -11.72 -9.21 -7.85
N MET A 276 -12.28 -8.84 -6.70
CA MET A 276 -11.70 -7.80 -5.86
C MET A 276 -10.38 -8.32 -5.29
N SER A 277 -9.27 -7.72 -5.74
CA SER A 277 -7.92 -8.08 -5.29
C SER A 277 -7.41 -7.17 -4.18
N GLY A 278 -8.03 -6.02 -3.98
CA GLY A 278 -7.62 -5.11 -2.92
C GLY A 278 -8.36 -3.79 -2.87
N ASN A 279 -8.11 -3.11 -1.77
CA ASN A 279 -8.65 -1.80 -1.47
C ASN A 279 -7.55 -0.95 -0.83
N LYS A 280 -7.30 0.24 -1.37
CA LYS A 280 -6.32 1.20 -0.85
C LYS A 280 -7.01 2.50 -0.49
N SER A 281 -6.58 3.12 0.60
CA SER A 281 -7.10 4.39 1.07
C SER A 281 -5.94 5.36 1.27
N TYR A 282 -6.07 6.56 0.72
CA TYR A 282 -5.04 7.61 0.74
C TYR A 282 -5.62 8.88 1.33
N LYS A 283 -4.93 9.41 2.33
CA LYS A 283 -5.30 10.66 2.97
C LYS A 283 -4.61 11.82 2.29
N LEU A 284 -5.40 12.80 1.94
CA LEU A 284 -4.91 14.06 1.42
C LEU A 284 -5.37 15.17 2.37
N ALA A 285 -4.46 16.03 2.77
CA ALA A 285 -4.70 17.13 3.68
C ALA A 285 -4.18 18.44 3.08
N LYS A 286 -4.66 19.58 3.64
CA LYS A 286 -4.29 20.93 3.19
C LYS A 286 -4.73 21.21 1.74
N LEU A 287 -5.95 20.84 1.44
CA LEU A 287 -6.56 20.98 0.11
C LEU A 287 -7.25 22.35 -0.08
N ASP A 288 -6.84 23.37 0.66
CA ASP A 288 -7.38 24.72 0.53
C ASP A 288 -7.26 25.24 -0.91
N GLY A 289 -8.39 25.56 -1.54
CA GLY A 289 -8.42 26.09 -2.90
C GLY A 289 -7.93 25.14 -4.01
N ILE A 290 -7.85 23.84 -3.74
CA ILE A 290 -7.71 22.80 -4.74
C ILE A 290 -9.11 22.31 -5.09
N ASP A 291 -9.46 22.30 -6.36
CA ASP A 291 -10.72 21.71 -6.79
C ASP A 291 -10.64 20.18 -6.87
N ASN A 292 -11.78 19.54 -7.08
CA ASN A 292 -11.85 18.08 -7.10
C ASN A 292 -11.24 17.48 -8.37
N ASP A 293 -11.24 18.22 -9.47
CA ASP A 293 -10.60 17.81 -10.73
C ASP A 293 -9.09 17.76 -10.57
N GLU A 294 -8.48 18.85 -10.08
CA GLU A 294 -7.03 18.91 -9.80
C GLU A 294 -6.61 17.85 -8.79
N LEU A 295 -7.43 17.59 -7.77
CA LEU A 295 -7.18 16.57 -6.76
C LEU A 295 -7.08 15.18 -7.38
N ILE A 296 -8.08 14.77 -8.16
CA ILE A 296 -8.15 13.42 -8.76
C ILE A 296 -7.11 13.26 -9.88
N SER A 297 -6.96 14.25 -10.73
CA SER A 297 -5.96 14.24 -11.81
C SER A 297 -4.54 14.12 -11.25
N SER A 298 -4.21 14.92 -10.22
CA SER A 298 -2.91 14.85 -9.55
C SER A 298 -2.69 13.52 -8.83
N PHE A 299 -3.73 12.98 -8.19
CA PHE A 299 -3.68 11.67 -7.55
C PHE A 299 -3.38 10.56 -8.56
N ILE A 300 -4.12 10.49 -9.67
CA ILE A 300 -3.94 9.46 -10.71
C ILE A 300 -2.52 9.52 -11.27
N LYS A 301 -2.03 10.72 -11.58
CA LYS A 301 -0.67 10.92 -12.12
C LYS A 301 0.39 10.41 -11.16
N GLN A 302 0.33 10.77 -9.88
CA GLN A 302 1.31 10.36 -8.88
C GLN A 302 1.21 8.86 -8.55
N TYR A 303 0.00 8.32 -8.43
CA TYR A 303 -0.23 6.92 -8.13
C TYR A 303 0.32 6.01 -9.23
N TYR A 304 -0.08 6.26 -10.47
CA TYR A 304 0.35 5.41 -11.59
C TYR A 304 1.75 5.70 -12.11
N ALA A 305 2.42 6.77 -11.68
CA ALA A 305 3.82 6.99 -12.02
C ALA A 305 4.70 5.80 -11.59
N ASP A 306 4.47 5.28 -10.39
CA ASP A 306 5.25 4.19 -9.80
C ASP A 306 4.57 2.82 -9.90
N GLU A 307 3.26 2.76 -10.24
CA GLU A 307 2.53 1.50 -10.32
C GLU A 307 2.95 0.71 -11.57
N PRO A 308 3.51 -0.50 -11.40
CA PRO A 308 4.00 -1.29 -12.53
C PRO A 308 2.90 -2.08 -13.25
N LEU A 309 1.79 -2.39 -12.57
CA LEU A 309 0.69 -3.20 -13.10
C LEU A 309 -0.55 -2.32 -13.35
N LEU A 310 -0.68 -1.82 -14.56
CA LEU A 310 -1.78 -0.94 -14.95
C LEU A 310 -3.05 -1.72 -15.30
N PRO A 311 -4.25 -1.24 -14.87
CA PRO A 311 -5.53 -1.84 -15.23
C PRO A 311 -5.85 -1.66 -16.74
N GLN A 312 -6.87 -2.34 -17.21
CA GLN A 312 -7.43 -2.09 -18.54
C GLN A 312 -8.37 -0.88 -18.53
N GLU A 313 -8.97 -0.65 -17.37
CA GLU A 313 -9.97 0.38 -17.20
C GLU A 313 -9.88 1.02 -15.83
N ILE A 314 -10.07 2.32 -15.78
CA ILE A 314 -10.18 3.11 -14.55
C ILE A 314 -11.58 3.72 -14.50
N LEU A 315 -12.32 3.43 -13.43
CA LEU A 315 -13.64 3.98 -13.17
C LEU A 315 -13.52 5.12 -12.16
N LEU A 316 -14.08 6.27 -12.50
CA LEU A 316 -14.06 7.46 -11.65
C LEU A 316 -15.47 7.79 -11.15
N SER A 317 -15.55 8.52 -10.03
CA SER A 317 -16.82 9.07 -9.51
C SER A 317 -17.27 10.35 -10.21
N MET A 318 -16.32 11.08 -10.81
CA MET A 318 -16.57 12.32 -11.56
C MET A 318 -15.68 12.38 -12.80
N ASP A 319 -16.04 13.21 -13.75
CA ASP A 319 -15.20 13.48 -14.93
C ASP A 319 -14.05 14.42 -14.58
N ILE A 320 -12.96 14.34 -15.34
CA ILE A 320 -11.76 15.15 -15.17
C ILE A 320 -11.30 15.72 -16.51
N GLU A 321 -10.83 16.99 -16.51
CA GLU A 321 -10.41 17.68 -17.74
C GLU A 321 -9.25 16.98 -18.46
N GLU A 322 -8.31 16.42 -17.68
CA GLU A 322 -7.13 15.75 -18.21
C GLU A 322 -7.35 14.27 -18.58
N LYS A 323 -8.59 13.79 -18.66
CA LYS A 323 -8.95 12.37 -18.86
C LYS A 323 -8.25 11.74 -20.06
N GLU A 324 -8.32 12.40 -21.22
CA GLU A 324 -7.79 11.86 -22.47
C GLU A 324 -6.27 11.75 -22.45
N ILE A 325 -5.57 12.77 -21.93
CA ILE A 325 -4.11 12.76 -21.92
C ILE A 325 -3.56 11.76 -20.88
N ILE A 326 -4.23 11.62 -19.75
CA ILE A 326 -3.88 10.61 -18.74
C ILE A 326 -4.10 9.20 -19.32
N ALA A 327 -5.22 8.97 -20.03
CA ALA A 327 -5.49 7.69 -20.67
C ALA A 327 -4.44 7.35 -21.77
N GLN A 328 -4.02 8.33 -22.56
CA GLN A 328 -2.95 8.18 -23.54
C GLN A 328 -1.61 7.85 -22.89
N TRP A 329 -1.24 8.57 -21.84
CA TRP A 329 -0.02 8.30 -21.08
C TRP A 329 0.00 6.88 -20.50
N LEU A 330 -1.09 6.47 -19.84
CA LEU A 330 -1.21 5.13 -19.25
C LEU A 330 -1.20 4.04 -20.31
N SER A 331 -1.82 4.28 -21.46
CA SER A 331 -1.82 3.35 -22.61
C SER A 331 -0.41 3.16 -23.17
N ALA A 332 0.35 4.24 -23.33
CA ALA A 332 1.73 4.20 -23.77
C ALA A 332 2.62 3.44 -22.76
N LYS A 333 2.45 3.71 -21.44
CA LYS A 333 3.17 3.01 -20.36
C LYS A 333 2.85 1.53 -20.32
N LYS A 334 1.59 1.14 -20.50
CA LYS A 334 1.09 -0.25 -20.51
C LYS A 334 1.41 -1.00 -21.79
N LYS A 335 1.65 -0.28 -22.90
CA LYS A 335 1.72 -0.79 -24.29
C LYS A 335 0.40 -1.45 -24.73
N ASN A 336 -0.71 -1.03 -24.17
CA ASN A 336 -2.07 -1.46 -24.47
C ASN A 336 -3.06 -0.38 -24.05
N LYS A 337 -4.23 -0.33 -24.68
CA LYS A 337 -5.26 0.66 -24.40
C LYS A 337 -5.69 0.62 -22.92
N VAL A 338 -5.71 1.79 -22.26
CA VAL A 338 -6.30 2.02 -20.95
C VAL A 338 -7.45 2.98 -21.11
N LEU A 339 -8.63 2.60 -20.61
CA LEU A 339 -9.82 3.43 -20.65
C LEU A 339 -10.02 4.12 -19.30
N ILE A 340 -10.39 5.40 -19.32
CA ILE A 340 -10.85 6.13 -18.13
C ILE A 340 -12.26 6.57 -18.39
N GLN A 341 -13.21 6.22 -17.50
CA GLN A 341 -14.61 6.56 -17.69
C GLN A 341 -15.35 6.76 -16.36
N VAL A 342 -16.41 7.54 -16.44
CA VAL A 342 -17.38 7.74 -15.37
C VAL A 342 -18.64 6.96 -15.71
N PRO A 343 -18.95 5.86 -14.99
CA PRO A 343 -20.11 5.04 -15.32
C PRO A 343 -21.41 5.70 -14.82
N GLU A 344 -22.40 5.80 -15.71
CA GLU A 344 -23.69 6.39 -15.39
C GLU A 344 -24.70 5.36 -14.85
N LYS A 345 -24.63 4.11 -15.30
CA LYS A 345 -25.60 3.06 -14.97
C LYS A 345 -24.96 1.68 -14.86
N GLY A 346 -25.73 0.74 -14.36
CA GLY A 346 -25.37 -0.67 -14.31
C GLY A 346 -24.32 -0.98 -13.23
N ARG A 347 -23.67 -2.12 -13.41
CA ARG A 347 -22.76 -2.70 -12.43
C ARG A 347 -21.53 -1.82 -12.13
N LYS A 348 -20.94 -1.18 -13.13
CA LYS A 348 -19.79 -0.29 -12.94
C LYS A 348 -20.16 0.90 -12.03
N LYS A 349 -21.37 1.45 -12.18
CA LYS A 349 -21.90 2.50 -11.30
C LYS A 349 -22.06 2.01 -9.86
N ASN A 350 -22.52 0.77 -9.67
CA ASN A 350 -22.66 0.18 -8.33
C ASN A 350 -21.28 -0.02 -7.67
N LEU A 351 -20.25 -0.38 -8.43
CA LEU A 351 -18.88 -0.46 -7.92
C LEU A 351 -18.36 0.91 -7.46
N VAL A 352 -18.63 1.96 -8.23
CA VAL A 352 -18.28 3.34 -7.85
C VAL A 352 -19.00 3.73 -6.57
N LYS A 353 -20.33 3.52 -6.46
CA LYS A 353 -21.10 3.82 -5.24
C LYS A 353 -20.56 3.09 -4.01
N MET A 354 -20.28 1.79 -4.14
CA MET A 354 -19.68 1.01 -3.06
C MET A 354 -18.32 1.56 -2.64
N ALA A 355 -17.50 2.01 -3.58
CA ALA A 355 -16.22 2.62 -3.30
C ALA A 355 -16.39 3.97 -2.59
N GLU A 356 -17.34 4.81 -3.00
CA GLU A 356 -17.67 6.09 -2.37
C GLU A 356 -18.12 5.91 -0.90
N GLU A 357 -18.97 4.94 -0.63
CA GLU A 357 -19.37 4.60 0.74
C GLU A 357 -18.15 4.18 1.57
N ASN A 358 -17.28 3.35 1.03
CA ASN A 358 -16.05 2.94 1.72
C ASN A 358 -15.11 4.13 1.99
N ALA A 359 -14.96 5.06 1.03
CA ALA A 359 -14.17 6.27 1.22
C ALA A 359 -14.72 7.14 2.35
N ARG A 360 -16.06 7.29 2.40
CA ARG A 360 -16.77 8.02 3.44
C ARG A 360 -16.61 7.38 4.82
N PHE A 361 -16.78 6.05 4.91
CA PHE A 361 -16.58 5.33 6.16
C PHE A 361 -15.15 5.44 6.68
N ALA A 362 -14.16 5.27 5.79
CA ALA A 362 -12.76 5.39 6.15
C ALA A 362 -12.42 6.80 6.67
N PHE A 363 -12.96 7.84 6.04
CA PHE A 363 -12.79 9.23 6.46
C PHE A 363 -13.40 9.48 7.85
N ARG A 364 -14.67 9.11 8.03
CA ARG A 364 -15.40 9.31 9.31
C ARG A 364 -14.79 8.52 10.47
N LYS A 365 -14.37 7.30 10.24
CA LYS A 365 -13.71 6.48 11.25
C LYS A 365 -12.45 7.17 11.80
N GLU A 366 -11.72 7.83 10.94
CA GLU A 366 -10.50 8.54 11.32
C GLU A 366 -10.77 9.86 12.04
N GLU A 367 -11.75 10.61 11.57
CA GLU A 367 -12.16 11.83 12.28
C GLU A 367 -12.67 11.50 13.68
N HIS A 368 -13.49 10.47 13.80
CA HIS A 368 -13.97 10.00 15.11
C HIS A 368 -12.82 9.57 16.02
N GLY A 369 -11.86 8.79 15.49
CA GLY A 369 -10.65 8.42 16.24
C GLY A 369 -9.80 9.62 16.67
N ARG A 370 -9.71 10.65 15.82
CA ARG A 370 -9.01 11.90 16.14
C ARG A 370 -9.75 12.71 17.23
N THR A 371 -11.06 12.84 17.11
CA THR A 371 -11.90 13.52 18.09
C THR A 371 -11.79 12.87 19.46
N ILE A 372 -11.85 11.53 19.54
CA ILE A 372 -11.64 10.78 20.80
C ILE A 372 -10.27 11.08 21.42
N LEU A 373 -9.19 11.13 20.62
CA LEU A 373 -7.88 11.44 21.14
C LEU A 373 -7.73 12.90 21.58
N GLU A 374 -8.44 13.83 20.92
CA GLU A 374 -8.53 15.23 21.31
C GLU A 374 -9.29 15.36 22.63
N GLU A 375 -10.43 14.71 22.78
CA GLU A 375 -11.20 14.63 24.03
C GLU A 375 -10.39 14.00 25.16
N LEU A 376 -9.66 12.91 24.87
CA LEU A 376 -8.79 12.24 25.87
C LEU A 376 -7.66 13.18 26.32
N LYS A 377 -7.09 13.95 25.39
CA LYS A 377 -6.06 14.94 25.72
C LYS A 377 -6.57 16.01 26.66
N GLU A 378 -7.76 16.53 26.38
CA GLU A 378 -8.39 17.57 27.18
C GLU A 378 -8.80 17.04 28.54
N LEU A 379 -9.47 15.88 28.59
CA LEU A 379 -9.96 15.26 29.83
C LEU A 379 -8.81 14.93 30.82
N LEU A 380 -7.69 14.46 30.30
CA LEU A 380 -6.52 14.05 31.11
C LEU A 380 -5.45 15.15 31.17
N GLU A 381 -5.70 16.34 30.63
CA GLU A 381 -4.77 17.48 30.58
C GLU A 381 -3.36 17.11 30.06
N LEU A 382 -3.32 16.24 29.01
CA LEU A 382 -2.07 15.74 28.48
C LEU A 382 -1.30 16.82 27.72
N ARG A 383 0.02 16.82 27.86
CA ARG A 383 0.93 17.74 27.17
C ARG A 383 0.89 17.56 25.65
N ASN A 384 0.84 16.32 25.21
CA ASN A 384 0.87 15.96 23.79
C ASN A 384 -0.38 15.19 23.38
N MET A 385 -0.71 15.23 22.07
CA MET A 385 -1.75 14.38 21.50
C MET A 385 -1.38 12.90 21.69
N PRO A 386 -2.20 12.09 22.38
CA PRO A 386 -1.85 10.70 22.73
C PRO A 386 -2.04 9.74 21.55
N LYS A 387 -1.31 9.97 20.44
CA LYS A 387 -1.38 9.12 19.24
C LYS A 387 -0.86 7.71 19.46
N ARG A 388 0.05 7.53 20.42
CA ARG A 388 0.63 6.26 20.79
C ARG A 388 0.47 6.08 22.29
N ILE A 389 -0.35 5.11 22.68
CA ILE A 389 -0.72 4.83 24.08
C ILE A 389 -0.28 3.42 24.41
N GLU A 390 0.46 3.25 25.48
CA GLU A 390 0.79 1.95 26.04
C GLU A 390 0.08 1.77 27.37
N ALA A 391 -0.58 0.63 27.57
CA ALA A 391 -1.16 0.27 28.86
C ALA A 391 -0.47 -0.99 29.41
N PHE A 392 -0.17 -0.97 30.71
CA PHE A 392 0.48 -2.07 31.41
C PHE A 392 -0.46 -2.64 32.46
N ASP A 393 -0.55 -3.95 32.47
CA ASP A 393 -1.21 -4.76 33.50
C ASP A 393 -0.18 -5.69 34.14
N ILE A 394 -0.19 -5.77 35.47
CA ILE A 394 0.69 -6.62 36.24
C ILE A 394 -0.17 -7.53 37.13
N SER A 395 -0.19 -8.78 36.77
CA SER A 395 -0.95 -9.80 37.47
C SER A 395 -0.05 -10.72 38.27
N ASN A 396 -0.33 -10.84 39.58
CA ASN A 396 0.38 -11.71 40.48
C ASN A 396 -0.52 -12.88 40.92
N ILE A 397 -0.16 -14.11 40.54
CA ILE A 397 -0.88 -15.31 40.95
C ILE A 397 -0.13 -15.89 42.17
N SER A 398 -0.63 -15.59 43.35
CA SER A 398 -0.22 -16.23 44.63
C SER A 398 1.29 -16.24 44.90
N GLY A 399 2.02 -15.17 44.56
CA GLY A 399 3.42 -14.97 45.01
C GLY A 399 4.50 -15.76 44.27
N SER A 400 4.18 -16.63 43.28
CA SER A 400 5.17 -17.50 42.68
C SER A 400 5.37 -17.34 41.16
N MET A 401 4.45 -16.70 40.43
CA MET A 401 4.58 -16.45 38.98
C MET A 401 3.96 -15.11 38.58
N ALA A 402 4.65 -14.01 38.89
CA ALA A 402 4.19 -12.70 38.45
C ALA A 402 4.48 -12.49 36.93
N VAL A 403 3.48 -12.07 36.21
CA VAL A 403 3.53 -11.80 34.77
C VAL A 403 3.01 -10.40 34.52
N GLY A 404 3.71 -9.62 33.72
CA GLY A 404 3.19 -8.37 33.20
C GLY A 404 2.85 -8.44 31.72
N ALA A 405 1.88 -7.65 31.32
CA ALA A 405 1.50 -7.48 29.92
C ALA A 405 1.53 -6.00 29.53
N SER A 406 1.89 -5.69 28.31
CA SER A 406 1.60 -4.39 27.74
C SER A 406 0.82 -4.50 26.44
N VAL A 407 -0.13 -3.60 26.27
CA VAL A 407 -0.89 -3.40 25.06
C VAL A 407 -0.55 -2.04 24.46
N LEU A 408 -0.58 -1.96 23.15
CA LEU A 408 -0.25 -0.74 22.41
C LEU A 408 -1.40 -0.33 21.52
N PHE A 409 -1.77 0.93 21.60
CA PHE A 409 -2.70 1.60 20.69
C PHE A 409 -1.95 2.64 19.85
N VAL A 410 -2.30 2.74 18.58
CA VAL A 410 -1.76 3.75 17.66
C VAL A 410 -2.92 4.43 16.95
N ASN A 411 -3.02 5.76 17.09
CA ASN A 411 -4.13 6.56 16.56
C ASN A 411 -5.53 6.04 16.98
N GLY A 412 -5.68 5.63 18.24
CA GLY A 412 -6.92 5.11 18.80
C GLY A 412 -7.25 3.64 18.46
N GLU A 413 -6.42 2.97 17.66
CA GLU A 413 -6.63 1.58 17.25
C GLU A 413 -5.64 0.61 17.91
N PRO A 414 -6.07 -0.61 18.30
CA PRO A 414 -5.19 -1.61 18.88
C PRO A 414 -4.08 -2.07 17.92
N PHE A 415 -2.83 -1.94 18.32
CA PHE A 415 -1.68 -2.38 17.54
C PHE A 415 -1.09 -3.68 18.09
N LYS A 416 -1.74 -4.80 17.79
CA LYS A 416 -1.42 -6.14 18.34
C LYS A 416 0.04 -6.58 18.16
N LYS A 417 0.76 -6.10 17.14
CA LYS A 417 2.19 -6.39 16.94
C LYS A 417 3.08 -5.75 18.00
N GLY A 418 2.59 -4.73 18.67
CA GLY A 418 3.26 -4.05 19.78
C GLY A 418 3.02 -4.68 21.14
N TYR A 419 2.10 -5.63 21.29
CA TYR A 419 1.79 -6.28 22.54
C TYR A 419 2.98 -7.08 23.07
N ARG A 420 3.24 -7.02 24.37
CA ARG A 420 4.35 -7.69 25.04
C ARG A 420 3.87 -8.43 26.27
N HIS A 421 4.56 -9.52 26.57
CA HIS A 421 4.46 -10.23 27.84
C HIS A 421 5.83 -10.20 28.53
N PHE A 422 5.82 -9.94 29.81
CA PHE A 422 7.02 -9.80 30.64
C PHE A 422 7.02 -10.88 31.72
N LYS A 423 8.10 -11.65 31.80
CA LYS A 423 8.38 -12.47 32.97
C LYS A 423 9.08 -11.59 34.02
N ILE A 424 8.55 -11.55 35.19
CA ILE A 424 9.16 -10.89 36.35
C ILE A 424 10.21 -11.85 36.96
N ARG A 425 11.38 -11.34 37.26
CA ARG A 425 12.51 -12.13 37.77
C ARG A 425 12.98 -11.55 39.08
N GLU A 426 13.39 -12.43 40.03
CA GLU A 426 14.15 -12.08 41.25
C GLU A 426 13.42 -11.22 42.29
N ILE A 427 12.13 -10.95 42.15
CA ILE A 427 11.34 -10.28 43.18
C ILE A 427 10.67 -11.36 44.05
N LYS A 428 11.12 -11.51 45.27
CA LYS A 428 10.50 -12.43 46.25
C LYS A 428 9.40 -11.67 47.03
N GLY A 429 8.17 -12.17 46.98
CA GLY A 429 7.02 -11.59 47.67
C GLY A 429 6.08 -10.80 46.76
N ALA A 430 5.03 -10.23 47.31
CA ALA A 430 4.00 -9.48 46.60
C ALA A 430 4.35 -7.97 46.57
N ASP A 431 5.51 -7.62 46.01
CA ASP A 431 5.90 -6.22 45.81
C ASP A 431 5.57 -5.76 44.38
N ASP A 432 4.32 -5.42 44.16
CA ASP A 432 3.79 -5.02 42.84
C ASP A 432 4.44 -3.73 42.32
N TYR A 433 4.94 -2.85 43.22
CA TYR A 433 5.61 -1.59 42.82
C TYR A 433 7.00 -1.85 42.25
N SER A 434 7.77 -2.73 42.86
CA SER A 434 9.08 -3.16 42.34
C SER A 434 8.91 -3.91 41.01
N MET A 435 7.84 -4.71 40.87
CA MET A 435 7.50 -5.39 39.63
C MET A 435 7.19 -4.38 38.51
N THR A 436 6.41 -3.35 38.81
CA THR A 436 6.11 -2.24 37.88
C THR A 436 7.39 -1.56 37.42
N SER A 437 8.26 -1.18 38.38
CA SER A 437 9.55 -0.53 38.09
C SER A 437 10.40 -1.39 37.14
N GLN A 438 10.50 -2.70 37.43
CA GLN A 438 11.31 -3.63 36.63
C GLN A 438 10.81 -3.75 35.19
N ILE A 439 9.50 -3.87 35.00
CA ILE A 439 8.89 -4.00 33.67
C ILE A 439 9.08 -2.72 32.88
N VAL A 440 8.74 -1.58 33.45
CA VAL A 440 8.84 -0.27 32.82
C VAL A 440 10.30 0.03 32.44
N LEU A 441 11.25 -0.21 33.35
CA LEU A 441 12.67 -0.02 33.06
C LEU A 441 13.15 -0.87 31.88
N ARG A 442 12.90 -2.17 31.92
CA ARG A 442 13.35 -3.11 30.89
C ARG A 442 12.73 -2.79 29.53
N HIS A 443 11.47 -2.38 29.52
CA HIS A 443 10.75 -2.05 28.29
C HIS A 443 11.30 -0.79 27.64
N TYR A 444 11.40 0.31 28.41
CA TYR A 444 11.84 1.59 27.84
C TYR A 444 13.34 1.67 27.60
N ALA A 445 14.18 1.06 28.42
CA ALA A 445 15.60 0.91 28.11
C ALA A 445 15.81 0.21 26.76
N ARG A 446 15.07 -0.88 26.52
CA ARG A 446 15.12 -1.57 25.23
C ARG A 446 14.61 -0.73 24.06
N LEU A 447 13.52 0.04 24.25
CA LEU A 447 13.00 0.93 23.17
C LEU A 447 14.02 2.02 22.82
N LEU A 448 14.75 2.54 23.81
CA LEU A 448 15.83 3.51 23.62
C LEU A 448 17.01 2.91 22.85
N ASP A 449 17.47 1.71 23.24
CA ASP A 449 18.57 0.98 22.57
C ASP A 449 18.20 0.66 21.10
N GLU A 450 16.99 0.19 20.88
CA GLU A 450 16.49 -0.15 19.54
C GLU A 450 16.06 1.09 18.72
N LYS A 451 16.19 2.31 19.27
CA LYS A 451 15.76 3.59 18.69
C LYS A 451 14.33 3.55 18.15
N LYS A 452 13.44 2.90 18.88
CA LYS A 452 12.03 2.80 18.54
C LYS A 452 11.26 4.02 19.01
N GLU A 453 10.11 4.23 18.37
CA GLU A 453 9.19 5.30 18.71
C GLU A 453 8.59 5.09 20.10
N LEU A 454 8.68 6.11 20.94
CA LEU A 454 8.16 6.13 22.31
C LEU A 454 6.65 6.44 22.31
N PRO A 455 5.89 6.00 23.34
CA PRO A 455 4.50 6.41 23.51
C PRO A 455 4.39 7.87 23.94
N HIS A 456 3.21 8.46 23.74
CA HIS A 456 2.87 9.78 24.26
C HIS A 456 2.20 9.67 25.62
N LEU A 457 1.49 8.56 25.87
CA LEU A 457 0.78 8.26 27.10
C LEU A 457 1.04 6.84 27.55
N VAL A 458 1.34 6.68 28.84
CA VAL A 458 1.44 5.39 29.53
C VAL A 458 0.32 5.29 30.56
N ILE A 459 -0.42 4.20 30.52
CA ILE A 459 -1.49 3.87 31.46
C ILE A 459 -1.05 2.65 32.26
N LEU A 460 -1.17 2.74 33.59
CA LEU A 460 -0.87 1.64 34.48
C LEU A 460 -2.16 1.15 35.13
N ASP A 461 -2.41 -0.15 35.07
CA ASP A 461 -3.48 -0.75 35.86
C ASP A 461 -3.02 -0.83 37.33
N GLY A 462 -3.48 0.11 38.13
CA GLY A 462 -3.08 0.25 39.53
C GLY A 462 -3.38 1.62 40.11
N GLY A 463 -2.87 1.91 41.27
CA GLY A 463 -3.06 3.19 41.98
C GLY A 463 -1.80 4.03 42.07
N LYS A 464 -1.81 5.02 42.98
CA LYS A 464 -0.72 5.99 43.20
C LYS A 464 0.67 5.37 43.37
N GLY A 465 0.78 4.18 44.01
CA GLY A 465 2.06 3.48 44.19
C GLY A 465 2.68 3.03 42.88
N HIS A 466 1.88 2.46 41.95
CA HIS A 466 2.32 2.06 40.63
C HIS A 466 2.71 3.28 39.78
N LEU A 467 1.93 4.37 39.88
CA LEU A 467 2.25 5.63 39.24
C LEU A 467 3.59 6.19 39.68
N THR A 468 3.82 6.24 40.99
CA THR A 468 5.08 6.75 41.56
C THR A 468 6.28 5.89 41.15
N ALA A 469 6.12 4.57 41.17
CA ALA A 469 7.15 3.62 40.76
C ALA A 469 7.53 3.77 39.28
N ALA A 470 6.55 3.87 38.38
CA ALA A 470 6.80 4.06 36.99
C ALA A 470 7.34 5.45 36.66
N ALA A 471 6.80 6.51 37.28
CA ALA A 471 7.27 7.88 37.07
C ALA A 471 8.74 8.04 37.43
N LYS A 472 9.19 7.45 38.56
CA LYS A 472 10.60 7.46 38.96
C LYS A 472 11.50 6.81 37.90
N VAL A 473 11.12 5.66 37.38
CA VAL A 473 11.88 4.97 36.32
C VAL A 473 11.95 5.81 35.05
N LEU A 474 10.85 6.44 34.64
CA LEU A 474 10.83 7.30 33.47
C LEU A 474 11.64 8.59 33.68
N GLU A 475 11.72 9.09 34.90
CA GLU A 475 12.59 10.21 35.28
C GLU A 475 14.06 9.82 35.16
N ASP A 476 14.45 8.67 35.71
CA ASP A 476 15.82 8.13 35.64
C ASP A 476 16.26 7.91 34.17
N LEU A 477 15.34 7.55 33.30
CA LEU A 477 15.56 7.43 31.83
C LEU A 477 15.43 8.75 31.09
N SER A 478 15.19 9.88 31.76
CA SER A 478 14.94 11.20 31.15
C SER A 478 13.76 11.24 30.17
N LEU A 479 12.75 10.41 30.41
CA LEU A 479 11.54 10.28 29.55
C LEU A 479 10.31 10.97 30.12
N LEU A 480 10.26 11.30 31.41
CA LEU A 480 9.09 11.86 32.10
C LEU A 480 8.61 13.21 31.51
N LYS A 481 9.52 13.98 30.88
CA LYS A 481 9.16 15.20 30.15
C LYS A 481 8.56 14.94 28.76
N LYS A 482 8.70 13.73 28.21
CA LYS A 482 8.27 13.37 26.86
C LYS A 482 7.02 12.50 26.86
N ILE A 483 6.78 11.76 27.96
CA ILE A 483 5.71 10.78 28.10
C ILE A 483 4.81 11.20 29.25
N ASP A 484 3.50 11.27 29.03
CA ASP A 484 2.52 11.44 30.09
C ASP A 484 2.21 10.08 30.72
N VAL A 485 2.02 10.03 32.04
CA VAL A 485 1.79 8.77 32.78
C VAL A 485 0.58 8.94 33.69
N ILE A 486 -0.31 7.97 33.66
CA ILE A 486 -1.50 7.89 34.53
C ILE A 486 -1.63 6.47 35.11
N ALA A 487 -2.38 6.34 36.19
CA ALA A 487 -2.73 5.07 36.80
C ALA A 487 -4.18 5.07 37.29
#